data_a1c4cd424f8536d4b156bf69ffa53c95
#
_entry.id   a1c4cd424f8536d4b156bf69ffa53c95
#
_cell.length_a   1.000
_cell.length_b   1.000
_cell.length_c   1.000
_cell.angle_alpha   90.00
_cell.angle_beta   90.00
_cell.angle_gamma   90.00
#
_symmetry.space_group_name_H-M   'P 1'
#
loop_
_entity.id
_entity.type
_entity.pdbx_description
1 polymer ?
#
loop_
_entity_poly.entity_id
_entity_poly.type
_entity_poly.pdbx_seq_one_letter_code
_entity_poly.pdbx_strand_id
1 'polypeptide(L)'
;MDLDPRQIKQLQAAETAERTNPSYALEIYGSVLRQVPGCLELRKKLRVLQIKVTGSNTKGFSKLLGKVTAAPFRMGNKAEKDPEGSLVKAEELIAKNPGNVIAHQLLADAAANLEMHKTVIFAYETVYK
;
A
#
# COMPACT_ATOMS: atom_id res chain seq x y z
N MET A 1 17.46 -6.22 1.88
CA MET A 1 16.84 -5.10 1.15
C MET A 1 17.84 -4.47 0.20
N ASP A 2 17.55 -4.46 -1.07
CA ASP A 2 18.43 -3.89 -2.09
C ASP A 2 18.22 -2.39 -2.25
N LEU A 3 18.45 -1.67 -1.15
CA LEU A 3 18.33 -0.22 -1.14
C LEU A 3 19.71 0.43 -1.27
N ASP A 4 19.79 1.50 -2.06
CA ASP A 4 21.04 2.24 -2.15
C ASP A 4 21.23 3.15 -0.92
N PRO A 5 22.45 3.69 -0.71
CA PRO A 5 22.71 4.53 0.47
C PRO A 5 21.79 5.75 0.57
N ARG A 6 21.38 6.32 -0.55
CA ARG A 6 20.46 7.47 -0.56
C ARG A 6 19.09 7.05 -0.03
N GLN A 7 18.58 5.91 -0.49
CA GLN A 7 17.29 5.38 -0.04
C GLN A 7 17.31 5.03 1.44
N ILE A 8 18.40 4.44 1.92
CA ILE A 8 18.57 4.13 3.33
C ILE A 8 18.52 5.41 4.17
N LYS A 9 19.21 6.47 3.73
CA LYS A 9 19.17 7.77 4.41
C LYS A 9 17.78 8.36 4.44
N GLN A 10 17.05 8.27 3.33
CA GLN A 10 15.67 8.75 3.26
C GLN A 10 14.78 7.99 4.25
N LEU A 11 14.93 6.67 4.34
CA LEU A 11 14.14 5.87 5.27
C LEU A 11 14.47 6.19 6.72
N GLN A 12 15.72 6.46 7.03
CA GLN A 12 16.12 6.88 8.37
C GLN A 12 15.47 8.21 8.75
N ALA A 13 15.44 9.17 7.80
CA ALA A 13 14.78 10.45 8.00
C ALA A 13 13.28 10.26 8.23
N ALA A 14 12.66 9.35 7.47
CA ALA A 14 11.24 9.03 7.65
C ALA A 14 10.96 8.41 9.01
N GLU A 15 11.79 7.48 9.45
CA GLU A 15 11.64 6.85 10.77
C GLU A 15 11.72 7.89 11.89
N THR A 16 12.65 8.82 11.77
CA THR A 16 12.80 9.91 12.74
C THR A 16 11.56 10.80 12.75
N ALA A 17 10.96 11.05 11.58
CA ALA A 17 9.81 11.94 11.43
C ALA A 17 8.47 11.29 11.80
N GLU A 18 8.41 9.98 11.97
CA GLU A 18 7.14 9.29 12.21
C GLU A 18 6.32 9.87 13.36
N ARG A 19 6.97 10.30 14.42
CA ARG A 19 6.30 10.84 15.60
C ARG A 19 5.94 12.31 15.47
N THR A 20 6.82 13.10 14.85
CA THR A 20 6.68 14.54 14.82
C THR A 20 5.98 15.04 13.56
N ASN A 21 6.17 14.35 12.45
CA ASN A 21 5.57 14.73 11.17
C ASN A 21 5.26 13.47 10.35
N PRO A 22 4.20 12.74 10.73
CA PRO A 22 3.86 11.49 10.04
C PRO A 22 3.52 11.68 8.57
N SER A 23 2.98 12.83 8.17
CA SER A 23 2.70 13.11 6.76
C SER A 23 3.98 13.11 5.92
N TYR A 24 5.03 13.71 6.45
CA TYR A 24 6.34 13.71 5.80
C TYR A 24 6.91 12.30 5.70
N ALA A 25 6.81 11.53 6.77
CA ALA A 25 7.26 10.13 6.77
C ALA A 25 6.51 9.31 5.73
N LEU A 26 5.19 9.48 5.62
CA LEU A 26 4.38 8.79 4.61
C LEU A 26 4.82 9.12 3.19
N GLU A 27 5.12 10.39 2.92
CA GLU A 27 5.61 10.80 1.61
C GLU A 27 6.94 10.15 1.26
N ILE A 28 7.86 10.08 2.20
CA ILE A 28 9.16 9.47 1.98
C ILE A 28 9.01 7.97 1.73
N TYR A 29 8.27 7.28 2.59
CA TYR A 29 8.05 5.83 2.42
C TYR A 29 7.40 5.54 1.07
N GLY A 30 6.39 6.30 0.69
CA GLY A 30 5.72 6.14 -0.59
C GLY A 30 6.65 6.39 -1.78
N SER A 31 7.49 7.40 -1.68
CA SER A 31 8.44 7.73 -2.73
C SER A 31 9.48 6.63 -2.93
N VAL A 32 10.06 6.13 -1.83
CA VAL A 32 11.04 5.05 -1.92
C VAL A 32 10.40 3.76 -2.42
N LEU A 33 9.18 3.46 -1.97
CA LEU A 33 8.45 2.26 -2.42
C LEU A 33 8.18 2.30 -3.93
N ARG A 34 7.89 3.47 -4.49
CA ARG A 34 7.71 3.59 -5.94
C ARG A 34 9.00 3.27 -6.70
N GLN A 35 10.15 3.53 -6.10
CA GLN A 35 11.44 3.21 -6.69
C GLN A 35 11.78 1.72 -6.56
N VAL A 36 11.35 1.09 -5.47
CA VAL A 36 11.59 -0.32 -5.19
C VAL A 36 10.29 -1.04 -4.83
N PRO A 37 9.37 -1.20 -5.79
CA PRO A 37 8.03 -1.70 -5.51
C PRO A 37 7.97 -3.14 -4.97
N GLY A 38 9.04 -3.89 -5.13
CA GLY A 38 9.14 -5.24 -4.60
C GLY A 38 9.58 -5.34 -3.14
N CYS A 39 9.86 -4.22 -2.49
CA CYS A 39 10.32 -4.22 -1.10
C CYS A 39 9.16 -4.39 -0.14
N LEU A 40 8.90 -5.64 0.28
CA LEU A 40 7.78 -5.95 1.16
C LEU A 40 7.95 -5.32 2.55
N GLU A 41 9.16 -5.31 3.09
CA GLU A 41 9.41 -4.72 4.40
C GLU A 41 9.04 -3.24 4.44
N LEU A 42 9.40 -2.50 3.39
CA LEU A 42 9.05 -1.09 3.28
C LEU A 42 7.54 -0.92 3.13
N ARG A 43 6.90 -1.77 2.32
CA ARG A 43 5.44 -1.74 2.17
C ARG A 43 4.72 -1.98 3.49
N LYS A 44 5.21 -2.90 4.30
CA LYS A 44 4.64 -3.16 5.62
C LYS A 44 4.79 -1.95 6.55
N LYS A 45 5.95 -1.32 6.57
CA LYS A 45 6.17 -0.09 7.37
C LYS A 45 5.23 1.02 6.94
N LEU A 46 5.10 1.23 5.64
CA LEU A 46 4.20 2.22 5.09
C LEU A 46 2.76 1.95 5.52
N ARG A 47 2.32 0.70 5.42
CA ARG A 47 0.95 0.32 5.74
C ARG A 47 0.63 0.55 7.22
N VAL A 48 1.53 0.15 8.10
CA VAL A 48 1.37 0.36 9.54
C VAL A 48 1.20 1.85 9.85
N LEU A 49 2.03 2.70 9.27
CA LEU A 49 1.96 4.13 9.51
C LEU A 49 0.69 4.73 8.92
N GLN A 50 0.29 4.32 7.72
CA GLN A 50 -0.96 4.76 7.09
C GLN A 50 -2.17 4.46 7.98
N ILE A 51 -2.25 3.25 8.47
CA ILE A 51 -3.35 2.82 9.34
C ILE A 51 -3.33 3.61 10.66
N LYS A 52 -2.16 3.79 11.22
CA LYS A 52 -1.99 4.54 12.47
C LYS A 52 -2.43 6.00 12.33
N VAL A 53 -2.04 6.64 11.23
CA VAL A 53 -2.37 8.06 10.98
C VAL A 53 -3.85 8.27 10.74
N THR A 54 -4.49 7.36 10.01
CA THR A 54 -5.93 7.47 9.75
C THR A 54 -6.79 7.03 10.91
N GLY A 55 -6.18 6.50 11.97
CA GLY A 55 -6.89 6.05 13.15
C GLY A 55 -7.49 4.66 13.01
N SER A 56 -7.15 3.94 11.94
CA SER A 56 -7.58 2.56 11.75
C SER A 56 -9.06 2.35 12.10
N ASN A 57 -9.91 3.20 11.58
CA ASN A 57 -11.32 3.21 11.97
C ASN A 57 -12.06 2.04 11.36
N THR A 58 -12.36 1.03 12.18
CA THR A 58 -13.11 -0.16 11.76
C THR A 58 -14.51 0.19 11.24
N LYS A 59 -15.11 1.28 11.73
CA LYS A 59 -16.40 1.76 11.23
C LYS A 59 -16.27 2.26 9.79
N GLY A 60 -15.21 2.99 9.48
CA GLY A 60 -14.92 3.43 8.13
C GLY A 60 -14.67 2.26 7.19
N PHE A 61 -13.99 1.26 7.69
CA PHE A 61 -13.71 0.03 6.94
C PHE A 61 -15.01 -0.70 6.58
N SER A 62 -15.93 -0.85 7.54
CA SER A 62 -17.22 -1.48 7.30
C SER A 62 -18.07 -0.72 6.30
N LYS A 63 -18.06 0.61 6.35
CA LYS A 63 -18.77 1.45 5.38
C LYS A 63 -18.20 1.28 3.98
N LEU A 64 -16.88 1.15 3.87
CA LEU A 64 -16.23 0.95 2.60
C LEU A 64 -16.55 -0.40 1.98
N LEU A 65 -16.68 -1.43 2.80
CA LEU A 65 -17.08 -2.76 2.33
C LEU A 65 -18.44 -2.71 1.65
N GLY A 66 -19.39 -1.95 2.19
CA GLY A 66 -20.71 -1.80 1.60
C GLY A 66 -20.69 -1.06 0.26
N LYS A 67 -19.80 -0.10 0.08
CA LYS A 67 -19.70 0.68 -1.15
C LYS A 67 -18.90 -0.02 -2.24
N VAL A 68 -18.06 -0.95 -1.86
CA VAL A 68 -17.04 -1.54 -2.72
C VAL A 68 -17.56 -2.69 -3.58
N THR A 69 -18.69 -3.28 -3.20
CA THR A 69 -19.25 -4.43 -3.90
C THR A 69 -19.71 -4.14 -5.34
N ALA A 70 -19.79 -2.86 -5.72
CA ALA A 70 -20.29 -2.47 -7.03
C ALA A 70 -19.23 -2.35 -8.12
N ALA A 71 -17.93 -2.34 -7.82
CA ALA A 71 -16.92 -2.00 -8.81
C ALA A 71 -15.64 -2.84 -8.86
N PRO A 72 -15.55 -4.01 -8.22
CA PRO A 72 -14.24 -4.72 -8.13
C PRO A 72 -13.75 -5.25 -9.48
N PHE A 73 -14.65 -5.62 -10.39
CA PHE A 73 -14.28 -6.23 -11.67
C PHE A 73 -13.61 -5.28 -12.66
N ARG A 74 -13.77 -3.98 -12.48
CA ARG A 74 -13.15 -2.99 -13.37
C ARG A 74 -11.64 -2.86 -13.17
N MET A 75 -11.18 -3.19 -12.00
CA MET A 75 -9.75 -3.08 -11.66
C MET A 75 -8.97 -4.34 -11.98
N GLY A 76 -9.60 -5.51 -11.96
CA GLY A 76 -8.95 -6.76 -12.30
C GLY A 76 -8.33 -6.78 -13.69
N ASN A 77 -9.05 -6.24 -14.68
CA ASN A 77 -8.56 -6.17 -16.05
C ASN A 77 -7.33 -5.26 -16.18
N LYS A 78 -7.26 -4.20 -15.39
CA LYS A 78 -6.11 -3.30 -15.37
C LYS A 78 -4.87 -3.97 -14.81
N ALA A 79 -5.04 -4.80 -13.79
CA ALA A 79 -3.93 -5.50 -13.16
C ALA A 79 -3.26 -6.49 -14.13
N GLU A 80 -4.03 -7.11 -15.01
CA GLU A 80 -3.49 -8.02 -16.03
C GLU A 80 -2.75 -7.28 -17.14
N LYS A 81 -3.31 -6.15 -17.58
CA LYS A 81 -2.74 -5.39 -18.70
C LYS A 81 -1.53 -4.57 -18.32
N ASP A 82 -1.54 -4.00 -17.12
CA ASP A 82 -0.49 -3.13 -16.63
C ASP A 82 -0.28 -3.37 -15.12
N PRO A 83 0.34 -4.50 -14.77
CA PRO A 83 0.48 -4.82 -13.34
C PRO A 83 1.35 -3.82 -12.58
N GLU A 84 2.38 -3.27 -13.21
CA GLU A 84 3.24 -2.28 -12.54
C GLU A 84 2.49 -0.98 -12.28
N GLY A 85 1.78 -0.46 -13.27
CA GLY A 85 0.95 0.73 -13.11
C GLY A 85 -0.19 0.51 -12.13
N SER A 86 -0.78 -0.69 -12.13
CA SER A 86 -1.83 -1.04 -11.18
C SER A 86 -1.31 -1.11 -9.76
N LEU A 87 -0.08 -1.59 -9.57
CA LEU A 87 0.56 -1.61 -8.26
C LEU A 87 0.71 -0.20 -7.70
N VAL A 88 1.19 0.73 -8.53
CA VAL A 88 1.33 2.14 -8.16
C VAL A 88 -0.04 2.75 -7.86
N LYS A 89 -1.02 2.49 -8.70
CA LYS A 89 -2.39 3.00 -8.51
C LYS A 89 -2.99 2.49 -7.21
N ALA A 90 -2.81 1.21 -6.91
CA ALA A 90 -3.29 0.62 -5.66
C ALA A 90 -2.69 1.35 -4.46
N GLU A 91 -1.38 1.59 -4.47
CA GLU A 91 -0.73 2.31 -3.37
C GLU A 91 -1.23 3.74 -3.23
N GLU A 92 -1.50 4.42 -4.34
CA GLU A 92 -2.08 5.77 -4.29
C GLU A 92 -3.47 5.76 -3.63
N LEU A 93 -4.30 4.80 -3.98
CA LEU A 93 -5.63 4.65 -3.39
C LEU A 93 -5.55 4.31 -1.91
N ILE A 94 -4.64 3.42 -1.54
CA ILE A 94 -4.44 3.04 -0.15
C ILE A 94 -3.92 4.23 0.66
N ALA A 95 -3.05 5.06 0.09
CA ALA A 95 -2.55 6.25 0.75
C ALA A 95 -3.69 7.22 1.10
N LYS A 96 -4.67 7.33 0.23
CA LYS A 96 -5.86 8.16 0.49
C LYS A 96 -6.79 7.53 1.52
N ASN A 97 -6.90 6.21 1.50
CA ASN A 97 -7.77 5.48 2.41
C ASN A 97 -7.26 4.07 2.62
N PRO A 98 -6.47 3.84 3.69
CA PRO A 98 -5.91 2.52 3.98
C PRO A 98 -6.94 1.40 4.20
N GLY A 99 -8.21 1.76 4.44
CA GLY A 99 -9.29 0.80 4.58
C GLY A 99 -9.98 0.43 3.27
N ASN A 100 -9.50 0.93 2.14
CA ASN A 100 -10.12 0.69 0.84
C ASN A 100 -9.84 -0.74 0.37
N VAL A 101 -10.85 -1.61 0.50
CA VAL A 101 -10.72 -3.03 0.16
C VAL A 101 -10.41 -3.24 -1.32
N ILE A 102 -11.02 -2.46 -2.21
CA ILE A 102 -10.75 -2.55 -3.65
C ILE A 102 -9.28 -2.27 -3.93
N ALA A 103 -8.70 -1.27 -3.26
CA ALA A 103 -7.31 -0.93 -3.47
C ALA A 103 -6.39 -2.07 -3.04
N HIS A 104 -6.69 -2.73 -1.92
CA HIS A 104 -5.91 -3.91 -1.48
C HIS A 104 -6.08 -5.09 -2.43
N GLN A 105 -7.27 -5.30 -2.98
CA GLN A 105 -7.50 -6.33 -3.98
C GLN A 105 -6.72 -6.02 -5.27
N LEU A 106 -6.72 -4.77 -5.70
CA LEU A 106 -5.93 -4.35 -6.86
C LEU A 106 -4.44 -4.58 -6.61
N LEU A 107 -3.97 -4.27 -5.41
CA LEU A 107 -2.59 -4.53 -5.01
C LEU A 107 -2.27 -6.03 -5.11
N ALA A 108 -3.15 -6.88 -4.58
CA ALA A 108 -2.96 -8.32 -4.62
C ALA A 108 -2.95 -8.83 -6.06
N ASP A 109 -3.88 -8.36 -6.90
CA ASP A 109 -3.96 -8.79 -8.31
C ASP A 109 -2.72 -8.36 -9.09
N ALA A 110 -2.29 -7.11 -8.91
CA ALA A 110 -1.08 -6.61 -9.56
C ALA A 110 0.17 -7.38 -9.10
N ALA A 111 0.28 -7.62 -7.79
CA ALA A 111 1.39 -8.38 -7.23
C ALA A 111 1.40 -9.82 -7.74
N ALA A 112 0.24 -10.45 -7.89
CA ALA A 112 0.14 -11.80 -8.43
C ALA A 112 0.66 -11.86 -9.88
N ASN A 113 0.31 -10.86 -10.69
CA ASN A 113 0.80 -10.77 -12.07
C ASN A 113 2.30 -10.47 -12.17
N LEU A 114 2.89 -9.93 -11.11
CA LEU A 114 4.33 -9.69 -11.01
C LEU A 114 5.05 -10.78 -10.22
N GLU A 115 4.35 -11.86 -9.89
CA GLU A 115 4.89 -12.98 -9.11
C GLU A 115 5.41 -12.60 -7.72
N MET A 116 4.85 -11.56 -7.15
CA MET A 116 5.20 -11.07 -5.81
C MET A 116 4.30 -11.75 -4.77
N HIS A 117 4.48 -13.04 -4.56
CA HIS A 117 3.58 -13.87 -3.77
C HIS A 117 3.45 -13.42 -2.30
N LYS A 118 4.53 -12.98 -1.69
CA LYS A 118 4.49 -12.48 -0.31
C LYS A 118 3.67 -11.21 -0.19
N THR A 119 3.72 -10.35 -1.22
CA THR A 119 2.90 -9.13 -1.25
C THR A 119 1.43 -9.48 -1.41
N VAL A 120 1.09 -10.50 -2.20
CA VAL A 120 -0.28 -10.99 -2.33
C VAL A 120 -0.83 -11.40 -0.96
N ILE A 121 -0.06 -12.21 -0.24
CA ILE A 121 -0.45 -12.67 1.09
C ILE A 121 -0.62 -11.48 2.04
N PHE A 122 0.32 -10.56 2.03
CA PHE A 122 0.26 -9.36 2.87
C PHE A 122 -0.99 -8.53 2.59
N ALA A 123 -1.33 -8.32 1.31
CA ALA A 123 -2.50 -7.55 0.93
C ALA A 123 -3.78 -8.18 1.48
N TYR A 124 -3.94 -9.50 1.31
CA TYR A 124 -5.11 -10.20 1.82
C TYR A 124 -5.16 -10.23 3.35
N GLU A 125 -4.02 -10.40 4.00
CA GLU A 125 -3.97 -10.36 5.47
C GLU A 125 -4.40 -9.00 6.00
N THR A 126 -4.04 -7.92 5.31
CA THR A 126 -4.43 -6.57 5.71
C THR A 126 -5.95 -6.40 5.65
N VAL A 127 -6.59 -6.96 4.64
CA VAL A 127 -8.04 -6.83 4.43
C VAL A 127 -8.85 -7.76 5.34
N TYR A 128 -8.38 -9.00 5.52
CA TYR A 128 -9.16 -10.06 6.17
C TYR A 128 -8.68 -10.40 7.58
N LYS A 129 -7.99 -9.48 8.20
CA LYS A 129 -7.48 -9.67 9.55
C LYS A 129 -8.57 -9.57 10.63
#